data_d01c6d0ab226d4b1f4e9a1670d425764
#
_entry.id   d01c6d0ab226d4b1f4e9a1670d425764
#
_cell.length_a   1.000
_cell.length_b   1.000
_cell.length_c   1.000
_cell.angle_alpha   90.00
_cell.angle_beta   90.00
_cell.angle_gamma   90.00
#
_symmetry.space_group_name_H-M   'P 1'
#
loop_
_entity.id
_entity.type
_entity.pdbx_description
1 polymer ?
#
loop_
_entity_poly.entity_id
_entity_poly.type
_entity_poly.pdbx_seq_one_letter_code
_entity_poly.pdbx_strand_id
1 'polypeptide(L)'
;MATLIQSLQFTLSQRDPLLANETKRIILKQALQAYVLDFLYNHPVYRRLNFYGGTCLHVVYGINRLSEDLDLDNREAIPLTDLEKDLLKYFHQSVGYPDAVVKTQLGEGGIQRITLKFPILYTLGISSRLNEALHLKVEVSQHKQISIIRKTPILVYGRSFVTTHFSLETMMAGKILACLERNFQRGRDGAAIKGRDYYDLLWFMQKQVQPLEEKLAKDGAKPYTVQSAMKALSEKIDILKPADLAVDLLPLFEQRTFIEAWLESFTENFKELSKLYYSLES
;
A
#
# COMPACT_ATOMS: atom_id res chain seq x y z
N MET A 1 -15.43 1.93 26.21
CA MET A 1 -14.90 1.63 24.86
C MET A 1 -14.02 0.40 24.94
N ALA A 2 -13.99 -0.43 23.91
CA ALA A 2 -13.05 -1.56 23.85
C ALA A 2 -11.60 -1.04 23.79
N THR A 3 -10.68 -1.74 24.47
CA THR A 3 -9.24 -1.41 24.38
C THR A 3 -8.71 -1.71 22.99
N LEU A 4 -7.53 -1.15 22.63
CA LEU A 4 -6.86 -1.47 21.37
C LEU A 4 -6.68 -2.99 21.21
N ILE A 5 -6.20 -3.66 22.27
CA ILE A 5 -6.00 -5.14 22.26
C ILE A 5 -7.30 -5.87 21.97
N GLN A 6 -8.41 -5.52 22.65
CA GLN A 6 -9.72 -6.14 22.42
C GLN A 6 -10.20 -5.92 20.97
N SER A 7 -10.00 -4.73 20.42
CA SER A 7 -10.36 -4.42 19.02
C SER A 7 -9.55 -5.27 18.02
N LEU A 8 -8.26 -5.46 18.27
CA LEU A 8 -7.39 -6.28 17.44
C LEU A 8 -7.68 -7.78 17.59
N GLN A 9 -7.99 -8.26 18.81
CA GLN A 9 -8.46 -9.63 19.05
C GLN A 9 -9.77 -9.91 18.29
N PHE A 10 -10.71 -8.97 18.35
CA PHE A 10 -11.96 -9.06 17.59
C PHE A 10 -11.69 -9.12 16.09
N THR A 11 -10.80 -8.27 15.57
CA THR A 11 -10.42 -8.31 14.16
C THR A 11 -9.90 -9.68 13.72
N LEU A 12 -9.05 -10.32 14.52
CA LEU A 12 -8.53 -11.64 14.21
C LEU A 12 -9.60 -12.74 14.35
N SER A 13 -10.52 -12.63 15.32
CA SER A 13 -11.58 -13.63 15.53
C SER A 13 -12.59 -13.69 14.38
N GLN A 14 -12.66 -12.66 13.55
CA GLN A 14 -13.49 -12.62 12.32
C GLN A 14 -12.80 -13.26 11.11
N ARG A 15 -11.61 -13.83 11.28
CA ARG A 15 -10.81 -14.42 10.20
C ARG A 15 -10.62 -15.91 10.42
N ASP A 16 -10.23 -16.59 9.35
CA ASP A 16 -9.88 -18.02 9.44
C ASP A 16 -8.75 -18.22 10.47
N PRO A 17 -8.96 -19.05 11.51
CA PRO A 17 -7.93 -19.32 12.52
C PRO A 17 -6.69 -20.00 11.94
N LEU A 18 -6.79 -20.67 10.79
CA LEU A 18 -5.70 -21.38 10.12
C LEU A 18 -4.78 -20.46 9.27
N LEU A 19 -5.10 -19.16 9.16
CA LEU A 19 -4.24 -18.21 8.45
C LEU A 19 -2.81 -18.23 9.01
N ALA A 20 -1.85 -18.13 8.09
CA ALA A 20 -0.45 -18.00 8.45
C ALA A 20 -0.21 -16.74 9.33
N ASN A 21 0.71 -16.85 10.28
CA ASN A 21 1.03 -15.73 11.19
C ASN A 21 1.49 -14.47 10.43
N GLU A 22 2.13 -14.63 9.27
CA GLU A 22 2.51 -13.50 8.41
C GLU A 22 1.27 -12.75 7.91
N THR A 23 0.26 -13.45 7.39
CA THR A 23 -1.01 -12.85 6.96
C THR A 23 -1.76 -12.21 8.13
N LYS A 24 -1.81 -12.87 9.30
CA LYS A 24 -2.40 -12.30 10.53
C LYS A 24 -1.73 -10.99 10.93
N ARG A 25 -0.39 -10.91 10.82
CA ARG A 25 0.36 -9.66 11.09
C ARG A 25 -0.05 -8.54 10.14
N ILE A 26 -0.27 -8.84 8.86
CA ILE A 26 -0.70 -7.83 7.87
C ILE A 26 -2.12 -7.36 8.16
N ILE A 27 -3.04 -8.25 8.53
CA ILE A 27 -4.39 -7.90 8.96
C ILE A 27 -4.37 -6.96 10.18
N LEU A 28 -3.51 -7.25 11.16
CA LEU A 28 -3.34 -6.37 12.32
C LEU A 28 -2.77 -5.00 11.93
N LYS A 29 -1.83 -4.96 10.99
CA LYS A 29 -1.33 -3.69 10.44
C LYS A 29 -2.46 -2.89 9.80
N GLN A 30 -3.34 -3.51 9.03
CA GLN A 30 -4.49 -2.82 8.41
C GLN A 30 -5.43 -2.22 9.46
N ALA A 31 -5.72 -2.95 10.53
CA ALA A 31 -6.52 -2.40 11.63
C ALA A 31 -5.82 -1.18 12.27
N LEU A 32 -4.50 -1.24 12.51
CA LEU A 32 -3.72 -0.12 13.05
C LEU A 32 -3.60 1.06 12.06
N GLN A 33 -3.53 0.78 10.75
CA GLN A 33 -3.55 1.81 9.71
C GLN A 33 -4.82 2.67 9.79
N ALA A 34 -5.97 2.06 10.10
CA ALA A 34 -7.22 2.79 10.26
C ALA A 34 -7.14 3.82 11.41
N TYR A 35 -6.46 3.50 12.53
CA TYR A 35 -6.21 4.46 13.62
C TYR A 35 -5.30 5.60 13.18
N VAL A 36 -4.24 5.30 12.44
CA VAL A 36 -3.32 6.34 11.92
C VAL A 36 -4.04 7.26 10.93
N LEU A 37 -4.83 6.69 10.01
CA LEU A 37 -5.61 7.47 9.04
C LEU A 37 -6.68 8.33 9.72
N ASP A 38 -7.38 7.79 10.73
CA ASP A 38 -8.33 8.54 11.57
C ASP A 38 -7.66 9.75 12.23
N PHE A 39 -6.49 9.56 12.84
CA PHE A 39 -5.70 10.64 13.39
C PHE A 39 -5.30 11.68 12.34
N LEU A 40 -4.70 11.24 11.23
CA LEU A 40 -4.18 12.15 10.20
C LEU A 40 -5.30 13.00 9.58
N TYR A 41 -6.40 12.36 9.18
CA TYR A 41 -7.46 13.03 8.41
C TYR A 41 -8.45 13.81 9.27
N ASN A 42 -8.49 13.58 10.58
CA ASN A 42 -9.20 14.45 11.55
C ASN A 42 -8.30 15.55 12.15
N HIS A 43 -6.98 15.55 11.86
CA HIS A 43 -6.06 16.59 12.33
C HIS A 43 -6.04 17.82 11.39
N PRO A 44 -6.07 19.06 11.90
CA PRO A 44 -6.17 20.28 11.07
C PRO A 44 -5.01 20.48 10.11
N VAL A 45 -3.81 20.00 10.43
CA VAL A 45 -2.60 20.12 9.58
C VAL A 45 -2.45 18.90 8.69
N TYR A 46 -2.40 17.68 9.26
CA TYR A 46 -2.02 16.46 8.56
C TYR A 46 -3.07 15.96 7.56
N ARG A 47 -4.35 16.38 7.66
CA ARG A 47 -5.40 16.09 6.67
C ARG A 47 -5.12 16.58 5.25
N ARG A 48 -4.06 17.37 5.09
CA ARG A 48 -3.59 17.91 3.80
C ARG A 48 -2.60 16.97 3.10
N LEU A 49 -2.14 15.92 3.76
CA LEU A 49 -1.35 14.87 3.14
C LEU A 49 -2.21 14.06 2.17
N ASN A 50 -1.66 13.73 1.00
CA ASN A 50 -2.37 12.96 -0.01
C ASN A 50 -2.05 11.47 0.15
N PHE A 51 -3.07 10.65 0.40
CA PHE A 51 -2.95 9.21 0.54
C PHE A 51 -2.81 8.53 -0.83
N TYR A 52 -1.85 7.63 -0.97
CA TYR A 52 -1.66 6.87 -2.20
C TYR A 52 -1.10 5.47 -1.89
N GLY A 53 -0.67 4.73 -2.92
CA GLY A 53 -0.06 3.42 -2.76
C GLY A 53 -1.05 2.27 -2.51
N GLY A 54 -0.50 1.12 -2.10
CA GLY A 54 -1.27 -0.12 -1.97
C GLY A 54 -2.37 -0.07 -0.93
N THR A 55 -2.14 0.60 0.20
CA THR A 55 -3.15 0.73 1.26
C THR A 55 -4.27 1.69 0.85
N CYS A 56 -3.97 2.73 0.06
CA CYS A 56 -4.99 3.58 -0.53
C CYS A 56 -5.89 2.78 -1.50
N LEU A 57 -5.31 1.92 -2.35
CA LEU A 57 -6.08 1.03 -3.21
C LEU A 57 -7.00 0.11 -2.40
N HIS A 58 -6.54 -0.39 -1.26
CA HIS A 58 -7.34 -1.25 -0.40
C HIS A 58 -8.47 -0.49 0.31
N VAL A 59 -8.14 0.60 0.99
CA VAL A 59 -9.08 1.34 1.86
C VAL A 59 -10.10 2.16 1.07
N VAL A 60 -9.65 2.81 -0.02
CA VAL A 60 -10.49 3.74 -0.78
C VAL A 60 -11.17 3.07 -1.97
N TYR A 61 -10.45 2.17 -2.64
CA TYR A 61 -10.89 1.61 -3.93
C TYR A 61 -11.23 0.12 -3.90
N GLY A 62 -11.02 -0.54 -2.75
CA GLY A 62 -11.49 -1.91 -2.52
C GLY A 62 -10.73 -2.99 -3.26
N ILE A 63 -9.42 -2.81 -3.52
CA ILE A 63 -8.60 -3.91 -4.03
C ILE A 63 -8.55 -5.05 -2.99
N ASN A 64 -8.73 -6.28 -3.44
CA ASN A 64 -8.91 -7.43 -2.57
C ASN A 64 -7.62 -8.09 -2.05
N ARG A 65 -6.52 -7.35 -2.03
CA ARG A 65 -5.28 -7.77 -1.38
C ARG A 65 -4.98 -6.94 -0.14
N LEU A 66 -4.32 -7.56 0.82
CA LEU A 66 -3.81 -6.88 2.01
C LEU A 66 -2.67 -5.92 1.65
N SER A 67 -2.43 -4.93 2.52
CA SER A 67 -1.35 -3.97 2.35
C SER A 67 -0.72 -3.60 3.70
N GLU A 68 0.58 -3.32 3.72
CA GLU A 68 1.36 -3.25 4.94
C GLU A 68 1.73 -1.83 5.37
N ASP A 69 2.04 -0.94 4.41
CA ASP A 69 2.60 0.38 4.66
C ASP A 69 1.61 1.48 4.29
N LEU A 70 1.71 2.64 4.93
CA LEU A 70 0.97 3.85 4.57
C LEU A 70 1.86 4.79 3.78
N ASP A 71 1.47 5.08 2.55
CA ASP A 71 2.17 5.98 1.65
C ASP A 71 1.42 7.32 1.56
N LEU A 72 2.09 8.42 1.88
CA LEU A 72 1.55 9.77 1.90
C LEU A 72 2.44 10.71 1.08
N ASP A 73 1.82 11.61 0.34
CA ASP A 73 2.50 12.65 -0.44
C ASP A 73 2.29 14.01 0.21
N ASN A 74 3.39 14.70 0.53
CA ASN A 74 3.40 16.03 1.12
C ASN A 74 3.58 17.13 0.06
N ARG A 75 2.74 17.11 -0.96
CA ARG A 75 2.79 18.08 -2.08
C ARG A 75 2.72 19.53 -1.60
N GLU A 76 1.97 19.80 -0.53
CA GLU A 76 1.79 21.14 0.02
C GLU A 76 2.91 21.58 0.96
N ALA A 77 3.92 20.74 1.18
CA ALA A 77 5.05 21.00 2.05
C ALA A 77 4.62 21.43 3.47
N ILE A 78 3.58 20.78 4.02
CA ILE A 78 3.16 21.07 5.39
C ILE A 78 4.25 20.66 6.39
N PRO A 79 4.36 21.34 7.55
CA PRO A 79 5.34 20.99 8.58
C PRO A 79 5.03 19.61 9.17
N LEU A 80 6.06 18.75 9.26
CA LEU A 80 5.97 17.40 9.80
C LEU A 80 6.83 17.21 11.06
N THR A 81 7.39 18.28 11.60
CA THR A 81 8.30 18.25 12.75
C THR A 81 7.67 17.64 14.00
N ASP A 82 6.37 17.86 14.20
CA ASP A 82 5.64 17.37 15.37
C ASP A 82 4.89 16.06 15.13
N LEU A 83 4.88 15.54 13.90
CA LEU A 83 4.07 14.37 13.52
C LEU A 83 4.38 13.13 14.36
N GLU A 84 5.66 12.87 14.66
CA GLU A 84 6.07 11.77 15.54
C GLU A 84 5.49 11.90 16.94
N LYS A 85 5.65 13.07 17.54
CA LYS A 85 5.15 13.40 18.89
C LYS A 85 3.63 13.33 18.97
N ASP A 86 2.96 13.86 17.96
CA ASP A 86 1.49 13.89 17.91
C ASP A 86 0.91 12.49 17.71
N LEU A 87 1.51 11.65 16.86
CA LEU A 87 1.14 10.24 16.72
C LEU A 87 1.33 9.48 18.03
N LEU A 88 2.46 9.69 18.72
CA LEU A 88 2.72 9.05 20.00
C LEU A 88 1.68 9.48 21.04
N LYS A 89 1.40 10.77 21.14
CA LYS A 89 0.37 11.32 22.02
C LYS A 89 -1.01 10.74 21.72
N TYR A 90 -1.38 10.63 20.45
CA TYR A 90 -2.66 10.03 20.03
C TYR A 90 -2.79 8.59 20.53
N PHE A 91 -1.77 7.74 20.30
CA PHE A 91 -1.83 6.35 20.76
C PHE A 91 -1.84 6.23 22.28
N HIS A 92 -1.04 7.01 23.00
CA HIS A 92 -0.98 6.97 24.46
C HIS A 92 -2.25 7.48 25.12
N GLN A 93 -2.76 8.65 24.68
CA GLN A 93 -3.83 9.36 25.38
C GLN A 93 -5.22 9.08 24.79
N SER A 94 -5.37 9.11 23.47
CA SER A 94 -6.68 8.98 22.82
C SER A 94 -7.07 7.53 22.59
N VAL A 95 -6.09 6.67 22.20
CA VAL A 95 -6.31 5.22 22.00
C VAL A 95 -6.15 4.45 23.32
N GLY A 96 -5.42 5.01 24.28
CA GLY A 96 -5.16 4.38 25.59
C GLY A 96 -4.18 3.22 25.51
N TYR A 97 -3.17 3.30 24.62
CA TYR A 97 -2.13 2.29 24.47
C TYR A 97 -0.73 2.89 24.71
N PRO A 98 -0.26 2.93 26.00
CA PRO A 98 0.98 3.62 26.38
C PRO A 98 2.26 2.92 25.92
N ASP A 99 2.20 1.63 25.52
CA ASP A 99 3.37 0.87 25.08
C ASP A 99 3.75 1.11 23.62
N ALA A 100 2.99 1.95 22.89
CA ALA A 100 3.34 2.33 21.53
C ALA A 100 4.64 3.15 21.53
N VAL A 101 5.54 2.83 20.57
CA VAL A 101 6.77 3.58 20.32
C VAL A 101 6.76 4.08 18.88
N VAL A 102 7.16 5.32 18.69
CA VAL A 102 7.29 5.92 17.34
C VAL A 102 8.73 6.31 17.12
N LYS A 103 9.26 6.08 15.92
CA LYS A 103 10.59 6.49 15.47
C LYS A 103 10.50 7.06 14.07
N THR A 104 11.15 8.21 13.87
CA THR A 104 11.28 8.85 12.56
C THR A 104 12.69 8.72 12.03
N GLN A 105 12.82 8.48 10.74
CA GLN A 105 14.06 8.44 10.00
C GLN A 105 13.88 9.20 8.68
N LEU A 106 14.90 9.93 8.26
CA LEU A 106 14.96 10.49 6.92
C LEU A 106 15.57 9.46 5.99
N GLY A 107 14.82 9.05 4.98
CA GLY A 107 15.26 8.16 3.92
C GLY A 107 15.88 8.93 2.76
N GLU A 108 16.40 8.21 1.79
CA GLU A 108 16.88 8.76 0.53
C GLU A 108 15.78 9.57 -0.19
N GLY A 109 16.18 10.62 -0.89
CA GLY A 109 15.26 11.47 -1.63
C GLY A 109 14.29 12.30 -0.77
N GLY A 110 14.59 12.53 0.52
CA GLY A 110 13.76 13.36 1.41
C GLY A 110 12.48 12.68 1.90
N ILE A 111 12.36 11.36 1.76
CA ILE A 111 11.24 10.60 2.31
C ILE A 111 11.35 10.56 3.83
N GLN A 112 10.34 11.07 4.53
CA GLN A 112 10.25 10.89 5.98
C GLN A 112 9.56 9.55 6.28
N ARG A 113 10.28 8.64 6.91
CA ARG A 113 9.79 7.33 7.32
C ARG A 113 9.53 7.31 8.82
N ILE A 114 8.29 7.10 9.19
CA ILE A 114 7.84 6.97 10.57
C ILE A 114 7.50 5.50 10.82
N THR A 115 8.10 4.90 11.84
CA THR A 115 7.83 3.52 12.23
C THR A 115 7.17 3.51 13.60
N LEU A 116 5.90 3.08 13.63
CA LEU A 116 5.20 2.80 14.88
C LEU A 116 5.43 1.34 15.26
N LYS A 117 5.75 1.11 16.54
CA LYS A 117 6.01 -0.23 17.09
C LYS A 117 5.01 -0.53 18.19
N PHE A 118 4.38 -1.69 18.07
CA PHE A 118 3.36 -2.17 19.00
C PHE A 118 3.78 -3.54 19.52
N PRO A 119 4.19 -3.68 20.80
CA PRO A 119 4.57 -4.97 21.41
C PRO A 119 3.33 -5.80 21.77
N ILE A 120 2.53 -6.16 20.77
CA ILE A 120 1.22 -6.82 20.90
C ILE A 120 1.21 -8.28 20.45
N LEU A 121 2.24 -8.73 19.72
CA LEU A 121 2.20 -10.03 19.02
C LEU A 121 2.11 -11.21 19.98
N TYR A 122 2.78 -11.13 21.13
CA TYR A 122 2.68 -12.16 22.18
C TYR A 122 1.29 -12.20 22.78
N THR A 123 0.76 -11.05 23.17
CA THR A 123 -0.59 -10.92 23.79
C THR A 123 -1.69 -11.41 22.85
N LEU A 124 -1.48 -11.29 21.54
CA LEU A 124 -2.42 -11.76 20.50
C LEU A 124 -2.17 -13.21 20.06
N GLY A 125 -1.22 -13.93 20.66
CA GLY A 125 -0.90 -15.31 20.31
C GLY A 125 -0.25 -15.50 18.93
N ILE A 126 0.31 -14.43 18.34
CA ILE A 126 0.96 -14.47 17.02
C ILE A 126 2.45 -14.79 17.11
N SER A 127 3.05 -14.53 18.26
CA SER A 127 4.46 -14.80 18.52
C SER A 127 4.64 -15.43 19.91
N SER A 128 5.65 -16.28 20.05
CA SER A 128 6.10 -16.81 21.34
C SER A 128 7.06 -15.85 22.07
N ARG A 129 7.50 -14.77 21.41
CA ARG A 129 8.47 -13.80 21.96
C ARG A 129 7.74 -12.63 22.61
N LEU A 130 7.92 -12.44 23.93
CA LEU A 130 7.27 -11.39 24.72
C LEU A 130 7.43 -9.97 24.14
N ASN A 131 8.62 -9.64 23.66
CA ASN A 131 8.96 -8.28 23.23
C ASN A 131 8.92 -8.09 21.71
N GLU A 132 8.36 -9.06 20.96
CA GLU A 132 8.25 -8.90 19.52
C GLU A 132 7.16 -7.89 19.19
N ALA A 133 7.56 -6.79 18.52
CA ALA A 133 6.65 -5.72 18.16
C ALA A 133 6.16 -5.87 16.71
N LEU A 134 4.89 -5.54 16.50
CA LEU A 134 4.35 -5.29 15.17
C LEU A 134 4.82 -3.91 14.72
N HIS A 135 5.41 -3.82 13.53
CA HIS A 135 5.88 -2.57 12.96
C HIS A 135 4.93 -2.08 11.87
N LEU A 136 4.41 -0.89 12.03
CA LEU A 136 3.64 -0.17 11.03
C LEU A 136 4.48 0.98 10.50
N LYS A 137 4.67 1.05 9.18
CA LYS A 137 5.43 2.11 8.52
C LYS A 137 4.48 3.13 7.89
N VAL A 138 4.82 4.40 8.08
CA VAL A 138 4.20 5.54 7.40
C VAL A 138 5.31 6.26 6.65
N GLU A 139 5.22 6.29 5.33
CA GLU A 139 6.20 6.95 4.48
C GLU A 139 5.58 8.23 3.91
N VAL A 140 6.23 9.37 4.16
CA VAL A 140 5.77 10.67 3.65
C VAL A 140 6.77 11.17 2.63
N SER A 141 6.37 11.14 1.35
CA SER A 141 7.16 11.65 0.24
C SER A 141 7.09 13.18 0.20
N GLN A 142 8.24 13.82 -0.08
CA GLN A 142 8.35 15.27 -0.28
C GLN A 142 8.41 15.62 -1.77
N HIS A 143 8.26 14.66 -2.67
CA HIS A 143 8.35 14.88 -4.11
C HIS A 143 7.03 15.42 -4.67
N LYS A 144 7.14 16.44 -5.53
CA LYS A 144 6.00 16.95 -6.30
C LYS A 144 5.68 15.98 -7.45
N GLN A 145 4.88 14.98 -7.19
CA GLN A 145 4.42 14.05 -8.21
C GLN A 145 3.29 14.68 -9.06
N ILE A 146 3.27 14.36 -10.36
CA ILE A 146 2.11 14.65 -11.21
C ILE A 146 0.93 13.80 -10.72
N SER A 147 -0.14 14.45 -10.28
CA SER A 147 -1.26 13.74 -9.65
C SER A 147 -2.58 14.49 -9.72
N ILE A 148 -3.66 13.74 -9.90
CA ILE A 148 -5.04 14.19 -9.74
C ILE A 148 -5.49 13.79 -8.34
N ILE A 149 -5.97 14.76 -7.56
CA ILE A 149 -6.38 14.57 -6.18
C ILE A 149 -7.89 14.44 -6.08
N ARG A 150 -8.34 13.51 -5.24
CA ARG A 150 -9.75 13.26 -4.91
C ARG A 150 -9.96 13.31 -3.40
N LYS A 151 -11.24 13.44 -2.98
CA LYS A 151 -11.64 13.35 -1.58
C LYS A 151 -12.76 12.33 -1.45
N THR A 152 -12.64 11.43 -0.48
CA THR A 152 -13.65 10.38 -0.26
C THR A 152 -13.90 10.19 1.24
N PRO A 153 -15.16 10.16 1.70
CA PRO A 153 -15.50 9.74 3.05
C PRO A 153 -15.26 8.23 3.20
N ILE A 154 -14.58 7.85 4.27
CA ILE A 154 -14.19 6.47 4.57
C ILE A 154 -14.78 6.05 5.91
N LEU A 155 -15.29 4.82 5.95
CA LEU A 155 -15.61 4.09 7.17
C LEU A 155 -14.88 2.75 7.15
N VAL A 156 -13.88 2.59 8.00
CA VAL A 156 -13.04 1.39 8.05
C VAL A 156 -12.65 1.07 9.49
N TYR A 157 -12.75 -0.18 9.91
CA TYR A 157 -12.49 -0.63 11.29
C TYR A 157 -13.13 0.28 12.36
N GLY A 158 -14.38 0.72 12.12
CA GLY A 158 -15.12 1.60 13.01
C GLY A 158 -14.59 3.04 13.10
N ARG A 159 -13.71 3.46 12.21
CA ARG A 159 -13.16 4.83 12.11
C ARG A 159 -13.75 5.55 10.92
N SER A 160 -14.09 6.83 11.09
CA SER A 160 -14.72 7.68 10.08
C SER A 160 -13.90 8.94 9.83
N PHE A 161 -13.51 9.16 8.59
CA PHE A 161 -12.74 10.34 8.17
C PHE A 161 -12.95 10.64 6.69
N VAL A 162 -12.58 11.84 6.25
CA VAL A 162 -12.56 12.21 4.83
C VAL A 162 -11.10 12.26 4.37
N THR A 163 -10.69 11.29 3.55
CA THR A 163 -9.31 11.25 3.05
C THR A 163 -9.14 12.07 1.77
N THR A 164 -7.99 12.74 1.66
CA THR A 164 -7.47 13.31 0.42
C THR A 164 -6.51 12.30 -0.20
N HIS A 165 -6.71 11.90 -1.45
CA HIS A 165 -5.97 10.79 -2.04
C HIS A 165 -5.77 10.95 -3.55
N PHE A 166 -4.83 10.17 -4.11
CA PHE A 166 -4.60 10.11 -5.55
C PHE A 166 -5.76 9.40 -6.25
N SER A 167 -6.10 9.87 -7.47
CA SER A 167 -7.06 9.21 -8.35
C SER A 167 -6.53 7.86 -8.86
N LEU A 168 -7.44 7.01 -9.38
CA LEU A 168 -7.06 5.71 -9.97
C LEU A 168 -6.12 5.88 -11.16
N GLU A 169 -6.37 6.89 -12.01
CA GLU A 169 -5.56 7.20 -13.18
C GLU A 169 -4.11 7.55 -12.79
N THR A 170 -3.97 8.34 -11.72
CA THR A 170 -2.66 8.69 -11.15
C THR A 170 -1.95 7.47 -10.59
N MET A 171 -2.67 6.63 -9.83
CA MET A 171 -2.07 5.45 -9.20
C MET A 171 -1.73 4.37 -10.22
N MET A 172 -2.53 4.19 -11.28
CA MET A 172 -2.21 3.27 -12.37
C MET A 172 -0.92 3.70 -13.08
N ALA A 173 -0.78 4.98 -13.42
CA ALA A 173 0.45 5.50 -14.03
C ALA A 173 1.67 5.25 -13.13
N GLY A 174 1.54 5.50 -11.82
CA GLY A 174 2.59 5.18 -10.84
C GLY A 174 2.94 3.68 -10.76
N LYS A 175 1.96 2.79 -10.92
CA LYS A 175 2.19 1.33 -10.96
C LYS A 175 2.86 0.88 -12.25
N ILE A 176 2.49 1.45 -13.39
CA ILE A 176 3.17 1.22 -14.68
C ILE A 176 4.66 1.59 -14.55
N LEU A 177 4.97 2.80 -14.07
CA LEU A 177 6.36 3.22 -13.85
C LEU A 177 7.09 2.30 -12.86
N ALA A 178 6.44 1.91 -11.77
CA ALA A 178 7.03 0.98 -10.81
C ALA A 178 7.35 -0.40 -11.42
N CYS A 179 6.46 -0.94 -12.25
CA CYS A 179 6.69 -2.20 -12.97
C CYS A 179 7.82 -2.07 -14.00
N LEU A 180 7.94 -0.93 -14.67
CA LEU A 180 8.95 -0.70 -15.70
C LEU A 180 10.34 -0.44 -15.14
N GLU A 181 10.44 0.41 -14.11
CA GLU A 181 11.68 1.09 -13.72
C GLU A 181 12.30 0.58 -12.42
N ARG A 182 11.50 -0.07 -11.56
CA ARG A 182 12.10 -0.58 -10.32
C ARG A 182 13.08 -1.69 -10.59
N ASN A 183 14.33 -1.46 -10.14
CA ASN A 183 15.36 -2.48 -9.99
C ASN A 183 15.41 -2.87 -8.52
N PHE A 184 14.56 -3.78 -8.10
CA PHE A 184 14.52 -4.27 -6.72
C PHE A 184 15.30 -5.56 -6.62
N GLN A 185 16.44 -5.56 -5.92
CA GLN A 185 17.19 -6.78 -5.59
C GLN A 185 16.75 -7.30 -4.23
N ARG A 186 16.21 -8.51 -4.17
CA ARG A 186 15.90 -9.21 -2.92
C ARG A 186 17.02 -10.20 -2.61
N GLY A 187 17.95 -9.81 -1.73
CA GLY A 187 19.10 -10.64 -1.39
C GLY A 187 20.21 -10.67 -2.47
N ARG A 188 21.21 -11.54 -2.31
CA ARG A 188 22.37 -11.63 -3.21
C ARG A 188 22.04 -12.22 -4.58
N ASP A 189 20.97 -13.04 -4.69
CA ASP A 189 20.61 -13.83 -5.87
C ASP A 189 19.14 -13.65 -6.31
N GLY A 190 18.40 -12.68 -5.79
CA GLY A 190 16.97 -12.55 -5.99
C GLY A 190 16.56 -11.61 -7.12
N ALA A 191 15.61 -12.05 -7.95
CA ALA A 191 14.98 -11.23 -8.97
C ALA A 191 14.32 -9.98 -8.36
N ALA A 192 14.50 -8.87 -9.04
CA ALA A 192 14.13 -7.52 -8.63
C ALA A 192 12.63 -7.20 -8.81
N ILE A 193 11.71 -8.09 -8.45
CA ILE A 193 10.30 -7.97 -8.79
C ILE A 193 9.44 -7.89 -7.54
N LYS A 194 8.53 -6.90 -7.50
CA LYS A 194 7.45 -6.84 -6.51
C LYS A 194 6.16 -7.35 -7.16
N GLY A 195 5.77 -8.58 -6.88
CA GLY A 195 4.58 -9.22 -7.43
C GLY A 195 3.30 -8.39 -7.26
N ARG A 196 3.18 -7.69 -6.12
CA ARG A 196 2.05 -6.81 -5.83
C ARG A 196 1.89 -5.64 -6.82
N ASP A 197 2.97 -5.15 -7.44
CA ASP A 197 2.85 -4.08 -8.43
C ASP A 197 2.18 -4.60 -9.71
N TYR A 198 2.45 -5.84 -10.10
CA TYR A 198 1.80 -6.51 -11.24
C TYR A 198 0.36 -6.92 -10.93
N TYR A 199 0.07 -7.33 -9.68
CA TYR A 199 -1.30 -7.59 -9.25
C TYR A 199 -2.15 -6.33 -9.33
N ASP A 200 -1.65 -5.23 -8.80
CA ASP A 200 -2.33 -3.93 -8.84
C ASP A 200 -2.55 -3.48 -10.30
N LEU A 201 -1.53 -3.64 -11.16
CA LEU A 201 -1.62 -3.27 -12.56
C LEU A 201 -2.76 -4.02 -13.27
N LEU A 202 -2.80 -5.35 -13.12
CA LEU A 202 -3.85 -6.16 -13.73
C LEU A 202 -5.24 -5.79 -13.20
N TRP A 203 -5.35 -5.49 -11.90
CA TRP A 203 -6.59 -5.02 -11.29
C TRP A 203 -7.07 -3.67 -11.88
N PHE A 204 -6.17 -2.71 -12.13
CA PHE A 204 -6.52 -1.48 -12.85
C PHE A 204 -7.01 -1.75 -14.27
N MET A 205 -6.34 -2.66 -14.99
CA MET A 205 -6.70 -3.02 -16.36
C MET A 205 -8.09 -3.67 -16.42
N GLN A 206 -8.41 -4.57 -15.47
CA GLN A 206 -9.74 -5.17 -15.34
C GLN A 206 -10.83 -4.13 -15.09
N LYS A 207 -10.51 -3.04 -14.41
CA LYS A 207 -11.41 -1.89 -14.21
C LYS A 207 -11.40 -0.88 -15.37
N GLN A 208 -10.66 -1.17 -16.44
CA GLN A 208 -10.51 -0.30 -17.61
C GLN A 208 -10.07 1.13 -17.27
N VAL A 209 -9.26 1.27 -16.20
CA VAL A 209 -8.72 2.56 -15.81
C VAL A 209 -7.74 3.04 -16.87
N GLN A 210 -7.86 4.31 -17.29
CA GLN A 210 -6.89 4.94 -18.17
C GLN A 210 -5.78 5.57 -17.32
N PRO A 211 -4.49 5.23 -17.52
CA PRO A 211 -3.41 5.83 -16.75
C PRO A 211 -3.24 7.31 -17.09
N LEU A 212 -2.85 8.11 -16.10
CA LEU A 212 -2.56 9.54 -16.31
C LEU A 212 -1.30 9.68 -17.17
N GLU A 213 -1.48 9.99 -18.46
CA GLU A 213 -0.38 10.04 -19.43
C GLU A 213 0.65 11.13 -19.10
N GLU A 214 0.19 12.28 -18.60
CA GLU A 214 1.11 13.35 -18.16
C GLU A 214 2.11 12.84 -17.10
N LYS A 215 1.66 11.97 -16.19
CA LYS A 215 2.52 11.33 -15.18
C LYS A 215 3.52 10.37 -15.82
N LEU A 216 3.09 9.55 -16.77
CA LEU A 216 3.97 8.64 -17.51
C LEU A 216 5.07 9.41 -18.26
N ALA A 217 4.71 10.56 -18.85
CA ALA A 217 5.62 11.39 -19.62
C ALA A 217 6.62 12.16 -18.76
N LYS A 218 6.22 12.62 -17.55
CA LYS A 218 7.03 13.55 -16.75
C LYS A 218 7.70 12.94 -15.52
N ASP A 219 7.08 11.93 -14.89
CA ASP A 219 7.61 11.28 -13.68
C ASP A 219 8.41 10.01 -14.00
N GLY A 220 8.35 9.50 -15.23
CA GLY A 220 9.14 8.37 -15.68
C GLY A 220 10.62 8.72 -15.92
N ALA A 221 11.53 7.75 -15.82
CA ALA A 221 12.95 7.90 -16.14
C ALA A 221 13.19 8.34 -17.59
N LYS A 222 12.23 8.07 -18.46
CA LYS A 222 12.09 8.62 -19.82
C LYS A 222 10.62 8.92 -20.09
N PRO A 223 10.31 9.81 -21.04
CA PRO A 223 8.92 10.08 -21.39
C PRO A 223 8.27 8.83 -22.02
N TYR A 224 7.16 8.36 -21.42
CA TYR A 224 6.33 7.29 -21.97
C TYR A 224 4.99 7.86 -22.42
N THR A 225 4.50 7.36 -23.56
CA THR A 225 3.07 7.34 -23.89
C THR A 225 2.44 6.09 -23.28
N VAL A 226 1.11 6.02 -23.20
CA VAL A 226 0.41 4.81 -22.73
C VAL A 226 0.83 3.59 -23.58
N GLN A 227 0.85 3.72 -24.89
CA GLN A 227 1.22 2.65 -25.80
C GLN A 227 2.66 2.18 -25.60
N SER A 228 3.62 3.10 -25.53
CA SER A 228 5.04 2.75 -25.36
C SER A 228 5.30 2.08 -24.01
N ALA A 229 4.59 2.51 -22.95
CA ALA A 229 4.64 1.90 -21.63
C ALA A 229 4.06 0.48 -21.64
N MET A 230 2.89 0.28 -22.27
CA MET A 230 2.25 -1.04 -22.35
C MET A 230 3.05 -2.02 -23.19
N LYS A 231 3.68 -1.54 -24.29
CA LYS A 231 4.61 -2.37 -25.10
C LYS A 231 5.80 -2.84 -24.26
N ALA A 232 6.46 -1.93 -23.55
CA ALA A 232 7.60 -2.27 -22.69
C ALA A 232 7.20 -3.20 -21.54
N LEU A 233 5.99 -3.06 -21.00
CA LEU A 233 5.44 -3.99 -20.00
C LEU A 233 5.21 -5.37 -20.57
N SER A 234 4.66 -5.50 -21.80
CA SER A 234 4.46 -6.79 -22.45
C SER A 234 5.76 -7.54 -22.63
N GLU A 235 6.80 -6.87 -23.13
CA GLU A 235 8.15 -7.44 -23.28
C GLU A 235 8.72 -7.92 -21.92
N LYS A 236 8.50 -7.16 -20.86
CA LYS A 236 8.96 -7.51 -19.51
C LYS A 236 8.17 -8.69 -18.92
N ILE A 237 6.86 -8.74 -19.15
CA ILE A 237 5.97 -9.79 -18.61
C ILE A 237 6.19 -11.13 -19.34
N ASP A 238 6.54 -11.12 -20.61
CA ASP A 238 6.83 -12.37 -21.37
C ASP A 238 7.99 -13.18 -20.77
N ILE A 239 8.90 -12.55 -20.04
CA ILE A 239 10.04 -13.20 -19.38
C ILE A 239 9.83 -13.45 -17.87
N LEU A 240 8.72 -12.96 -17.29
CA LEU A 240 8.40 -13.16 -15.88
C LEU A 240 7.95 -14.58 -15.60
N LYS A 241 8.45 -15.14 -14.49
CA LYS A 241 7.99 -16.44 -14.00
C LYS A 241 6.94 -16.23 -12.91
N PRO A 242 5.84 -16.99 -12.89
CA PRO A 242 4.84 -16.92 -11.81
C PRO A 242 5.44 -17.03 -10.39
N ALA A 243 6.48 -17.86 -10.25
CA ALA A 243 7.19 -18.03 -8.97
C ALA A 243 7.82 -16.73 -8.44
N ASP A 244 8.30 -15.84 -9.33
CA ASP A 244 8.91 -14.57 -8.93
C ASP A 244 7.88 -13.60 -8.35
N LEU A 245 6.63 -13.68 -8.82
CA LEU A 245 5.50 -12.90 -8.31
C LEU A 245 4.96 -13.48 -7.00
N ALA A 246 4.93 -14.80 -6.87
CA ALA A 246 4.33 -15.54 -5.76
C ALA A 246 4.92 -15.15 -4.40
N VAL A 247 6.24 -14.98 -4.31
CA VAL A 247 6.95 -14.70 -3.05
C VAL A 247 6.44 -13.44 -2.35
N ASP A 248 6.11 -12.41 -3.13
CA ASP A 248 5.61 -11.12 -2.60
C ASP A 248 4.09 -11.12 -2.43
N LEU A 249 3.37 -11.96 -3.20
CA LEU A 249 1.90 -11.96 -3.24
C LEU A 249 1.27 -12.89 -2.20
N LEU A 250 1.80 -14.10 -2.02
CA LEU A 250 1.15 -15.11 -1.18
C LEU A 250 0.77 -14.61 0.23
N PRO A 251 1.60 -13.86 0.97
CA PRO A 251 1.24 -13.35 2.29
C PRO A 251 0.12 -12.31 2.28
N LEU A 252 -0.14 -11.67 1.13
CA LEU A 252 -1.11 -10.60 0.99
C LEU A 252 -2.54 -11.09 0.74
N PHE A 253 -2.76 -12.41 0.73
CA PHE A 253 -4.08 -12.99 0.48
C PHE A 253 -4.48 -13.96 1.58
N GLU A 254 -5.72 -13.83 2.04
CA GLU A 254 -6.31 -14.80 2.98
C GLU A 254 -6.68 -16.10 2.27
N GLN A 255 -7.08 -16.02 0.99
CA GLN A 255 -7.44 -17.19 0.18
C GLN A 255 -6.27 -17.57 -0.74
N ARG A 256 -5.51 -18.57 -0.33
CA ARG A 256 -4.32 -19.02 -1.05
C ARG A 256 -4.66 -19.57 -2.44
N THR A 257 -5.73 -20.36 -2.54
CA THR A 257 -6.18 -20.94 -3.83
C THR A 257 -6.51 -19.89 -4.88
N PHE A 258 -7.06 -18.73 -4.45
CA PHE A 258 -7.33 -17.62 -5.36
C PHE A 258 -6.04 -17.07 -5.98
N ILE A 259 -5.03 -16.79 -5.16
CA ILE A 259 -3.80 -16.18 -5.69
C ILE A 259 -2.95 -17.18 -6.48
N GLU A 260 -3.01 -18.46 -6.17
CA GLU A 260 -2.37 -19.52 -6.96
C GLU A 260 -3.00 -19.59 -8.36
N ALA A 261 -4.32 -19.63 -8.49
CA ALA A 261 -5.01 -19.59 -9.78
C ALA A 261 -4.77 -18.28 -10.55
N TRP A 262 -4.67 -17.14 -9.83
CA TRP A 262 -4.32 -15.86 -10.45
C TRP A 262 -2.92 -15.89 -11.05
N LEU A 263 -1.93 -16.47 -10.35
CA LEU A 263 -0.55 -16.59 -10.82
C LEU A 263 -0.46 -17.43 -12.11
N GLU A 264 -1.25 -18.51 -12.20
CA GLU A 264 -1.31 -19.37 -13.38
C GLU A 264 -1.87 -18.63 -14.60
N SER A 265 -2.86 -17.78 -14.42
CA SER A 265 -3.56 -17.07 -15.50
C SER A 265 -3.03 -15.66 -15.78
N PHE A 266 -2.08 -15.16 -14.99
CA PHE A 266 -1.64 -13.75 -15.04
C PHE A 266 -1.20 -13.29 -16.40
N THR A 267 -0.27 -14.03 -17.05
CA THR A 267 0.32 -13.63 -18.34
C THR A 267 -0.72 -13.58 -19.45
N GLU A 268 -1.63 -14.55 -19.48
CA GLU A 268 -2.72 -14.60 -20.47
C GLU A 268 -3.70 -13.44 -20.27
N ASN A 269 -4.15 -13.25 -19.04
CA ASN A 269 -5.04 -12.13 -18.69
C ASN A 269 -4.42 -10.77 -19.00
N PHE A 270 -3.11 -10.60 -18.75
CA PHE A 270 -2.43 -9.36 -19.09
C PHE A 270 -2.43 -9.12 -20.61
N LYS A 271 -2.11 -10.15 -21.41
CA LYS A 271 -2.12 -10.04 -22.88
C LYS A 271 -3.50 -9.67 -23.43
N GLU A 272 -4.55 -10.26 -22.87
CA GLU A 272 -5.90 -9.96 -23.30
C GLU A 272 -6.29 -8.51 -22.97
N LEU A 273 -6.10 -8.09 -21.72
CA LEU A 273 -6.47 -6.75 -21.26
C LEU A 273 -5.59 -5.65 -21.86
N SER A 274 -4.34 -5.93 -22.19
CA SER A 274 -3.43 -4.94 -22.79
C SER A 274 -3.91 -4.45 -24.16
N LYS A 275 -4.69 -5.27 -24.89
CA LYS A 275 -5.28 -4.88 -26.18
C LYS A 275 -6.12 -3.61 -26.09
N LEU A 276 -6.77 -3.37 -24.95
CA LEU A 276 -7.57 -2.16 -24.71
C LEU A 276 -6.74 -0.87 -24.73
N TYR A 277 -5.43 -0.97 -24.47
CA TYR A 277 -4.53 0.17 -24.39
C TYR A 277 -3.69 0.41 -25.64
N TYR A 278 -3.76 -0.51 -26.63
CA TYR A 278 -3.14 -0.34 -27.94
C TYR A 278 -4.09 0.33 -28.96
N SER A 279 -5.41 0.26 -28.71
CA SER A 279 -6.43 0.70 -29.68
C SER A 279 -6.81 2.17 -29.55
N LEU A 280 -6.13 2.97 -28.73
CA LEU A 280 -6.51 4.37 -28.43
C LEU A 280 -5.98 5.40 -29.45
N GLU A 281 -5.66 4.96 -30.68
CA GLU A 281 -5.44 5.85 -31.82
C GLU A 281 -6.66 5.80 -32.76
N SER A 282 -7.53 6.77 -32.64
CA SER A 282 -8.39 7.24 -33.73
C SER A 282 -8.90 8.64 -33.45
#